data_e6d77af12f80927caea9d9308e3016c4
#
_entry.id   e6d77af12f80927caea9d9308e3016c4
#
_cell.length_a   1.000
_cell.length_b   1.000
_cell.length_c   1.000
_cell.angle_alpha   90.00
_cell.angle_beta   90.00
_cell.angle_gamma   90.00
#
_symmetry.space_group_name_H-M   'P 1'
#
loop_
_entity.id
_entity.type
_entity.pdbx_description
1 polymer ?
#
loop_
_entity_poly.entity_id
_entity_poly.type
_entity_poly.pdbx_seq_one_letter_code
_entity_poly.pdbx_strand_id
1 'polypeptide(L)'
;MPSHARHATFRLLHGLSLMVAMPALLAAAASAAPSPAAQLAAPPQAARPGAPPVKAGSQTFNTVITKLKEGKQIFSNTIIGPDLEVAKKACQGVDFVWIEMQHSTLTWRESQQLIKTVAEAGCIPFVRVPTANESDIQKATDAGALGIIIPMVDSVEEARNAVMFSKYPIGHRDNPNARPWGHRSSGQMQAPSLWGPGYAVNANNNVLVMILIENPKGVGIIDDLLEEVQGIDIVMVASNDFGMHGGDRDGDASYNAREKLVRESVLKHGVVLAGPSSWKDRPGYRLFQGPRDATTTGYEPTPAPPK
;
A
#
# COMPACT_ATOMS: atom_id res chain seq x y z
N MET A 1 -42.60 21.47 52.02
CA MET A 1 -43.92 22.05 51.67
C MET A 1 -44.05 22.06 50.17
N PRO A 2 -45.26 21.89 49.65
CA PRO A 2 -45.66 20.63 48.99
C PRO A 2 -45.90 20.82 47.48
N SER A 3 -45.86 19.67 46.82
CA SER A 3 -46.93 19.03 46.04
C SER A 3 -47.41 19.73 44.77
N HIS A 4 -47.44 18.99 43.68
CA HIS A 4 -48.69 18.57 43.02
C HIS A 4 -48.38 17.54 41.89
N ALA A 5 -48.89 16.33 42.16
CA ALA A 5 -49.12 15.31 41.13
C ALA A 5 -50.35 15.70 40.30
N ARG A 6 -50.31 15.38 39.00
CA ARG A 6 -51.53 15.24 38.19
C ARG A 6 -51.47 13.95 37.38
N HIS A 7 -52.34 13.03 37.76
CA HIS A 7 -52.76 11.87 36.99
C HIS A 7 -53.57 12.31 35.76
N ALA A 8 -53.32 11.67 34.63
CA ALA A 8 -54.24 11.65 33.52
C ALA A 8 -54.41 10.21 33.02
N THR A 9 -55.53 9.65 33.42
CA THR A 9 -56.12 8.43 32.92
C THR A 9 -56.64 8.65 31.49
N PHE A 10 -56.32 7.77 30.53
CA PHE A 10 -57.04 7.70 29.29
C PHE A 10 -57.47 6.28 28.94
N ARG A 11 -58.70 6.21 28.50
CA ARG A 11 -59.64 5.08 28.37
C ARG A 11 -59.24 4.11 27.26
N LEU A 12 -59.51 2.83 27.52
CA LEU A 12 -59.68 1.78 26.52
C LEU A 12 -60.83 2.11 25.55
N LEU A 13 -60.57 1.92 24.26
CA LEU A 13 -61.60 1.73 23.25
C LEU A 13 -61.33 0.43 22.51
N HIS A 14 -62.33 -0.48 22.66
CA HIS A 14 -62.38 -1.75 21.93
C HIS A 14 -62.78 -1.47 20.49
N GLY A 15 -61.98 -1.98 19.57
CA GLY A 15 -62.27 -2.00 18.12
C GLY A 15 -62.20 -3.44 17.61
N LEU A 16 -63.34 -3.88 17.10
CA LEU A 16 -63.70 -5.20 16.63
C LEU A 16 -62.77 -5.71 15.51
N SER A 17 -62.23 -6.93 15.69
CA SER A 17 -61.54 -7.67 14.64
C SER A 17 -62.47 -8.17 13.56
N LEU A 18 -62.17 -7.91 12.32
CA LEU A 18 -62.72 -8.60 11.15
C LEU A 18 -61.61 -9.52 10.60
N MET A 19 -61.69 -10.82 10.85
CA MET A 19 -60.85 -11.82 10.21
C MET A 19 -61.30 -12.04 8.77
N VAL A 20 -60.46 -11.70 7.80
CA VAL A 20 -60.59 -12.18 6.43
C VAL A 20 -59.52 -13.22 6.22
N ALA A 21 -59.91 -14.46 6.06
CA ALA A 21 -59.05 -15.58 5.71
C ALA A 21 -58.71 -15.50 4.22
N MET A 22 -57.44 -15.39 3.89
CA MET A 22 -56.93 -15.66 2.54
C MET A 22 -56.17 -16.99 2.50
N PRO A 23 -56.34 -17.79 1.46
CA PRO A 23 -55.70 -19.08 1.33
C PRO A 23 -54.21 -18.93 1.02
N ALA A 24 -53.37 -19.68 1.71
CA ALA A 24 -51.96 -19.80 1.48
C ALA A 24 -51.68 -20.46 0.10
N LEU A 25 -51.15 -19.72 -0.83
CA LEU A 25 -50.51 -20.26 -2.05
C LEU A 25 -49.06 -20.59 -1.72
N LEU A 26 -48.76 -21.88 -1.55
CA LEU A 26 -47.37 -22.35 -1.43
C LEU A 26 -46.69 -22.20 -2.80
N ALA A 27 -45.90 -21.12 -3.01
CA ALA A 27 -44.99 -21.02 -4.10
C ALA A 27 -43.65 -21.64 -3.67
N ALA A 28 -43.31 -22.78 -4.21
CA ALA A 28 -42.00 -23.39 -4.08
C ALA A 28 -40.97 -22.48 -4.79
N ALA A 29 -40.19 -21.77 -3.96
CA ALA A 29 -39.01 -21.06 -4.48
C ALA A 29 -37.93 -22.08 -4.78
N ALA A 30 -37.75 -22.37 -6.07
CA ALA A 30 -36.57 -23.09 -6.57
C ALA A 30 -35.34 -22.21 -6.29
N SER A 31 -34.48 -22.67 -5.39
CA SER A 31 -33.17 -22.10 -5.15
C SER A 31 -32.32 -22.27 -6.43
N ALA A 32 -32.21 -21.22 -7.22
CA ALA A 32 -31.22 -21.16 -8.29
C ALA A 32 -29.85 -20.94 -7.64
N ALA A 33 -28.95 -21.91 -7.75
CA ALA A 33 -27.55 -21.75 -7.41
C ALA A 33 -26.95 -20.57 -8.22
N PRO A 34 -26.08 -19.75 -7.62
CA PRO A 34 -25.44 -18.68 -8.36
C PRO A 34 -24.59 -19.29 -9.48
N SER A 35 -24.83 -18.85 -10.71
CA SER A 35 -24.02 -19.16 -11.87
C SER A 35 -22.59 -18.68 -11.62
N PRO A 36 -21.55 -19.49 -11.91
CA PRO A 36 -20.18 -19.01 -11.82
C PRO A 36 -20.02 -17.83 -12.79
N ALA A 37 -19.69 -16.67 -12.26
CA ALA A 37 -19.36 -15.50 -13.06
C ALA A 37 -18.24 -15.90 -14.03
N ALA A 38 -18.52 -15.92 -15.31
CA ALA A 38 -17.54 -16.13 -16.34
C ALA A 38 -16.48 -15.03 -16.20
N GLN A 39 -15.27 -15.39 -15.82
CA GLN A 39 -14.12 -14.49 -15.87
C GLN A 39 -13.91 -14.12 -17.34
N LEU A 40 -14.39 -12.94 -17.70
CA LEU A 40 -14.09 -12.32 -18.99
C LEU A 40 -12.58 -12.04 -19.01
N ALA A 41 -11.83 -12.90 -19.67
CA ALA A 41 -10.45 -12.64 -20.03
C ALA A 41 -10.43 -11.39 -20.93
N ALA A 42 -9.76 -10.32 -20.47
CA ALA A 42 -9.58 -9.13 -21.28
C ALA A 42 -8.89 -9.51 -22.62
N PRO A 43 -9.32 -8.96 -23.74
CA PRO A 43 -8.67 -9.24 -25.03
C PRO A 43 -7.22 -8.77 -25.00
N PRO A 44 -6.28 -9.50 -25.65
CA PRO A 44 -4.89 -9.08 -25.73
C PRO A 44 -4.79 -7.72 -26.42
N GLN A 45 -4.17 -6.75 -25.77
CA GLN A 45 -3.87 -5.48 -26.42
C GLN A 45 -2.87 -5.72 -27.57
N ALA A 46 -3.26 -5.38 -28.78
CA ALA A 46 -2.40 -5.44 -29.94
C ALA A 46 -1.20 -4.51 -29.75
N ALA A 47 0.01 -5.03 -29.94
CA ALA A 47 1.25 -4.24 -29.95
C ALA A 47 1.13 -3.13 -31.00
N ARG A 48 1.52 -1.90 -30.64
CA ARG A 48 1.57 -0.79 -31.58
C ARG A 48 2.57 -1.12 -32.71
N PRO A 49 2.23 -0.91 -33.99
CA PRO A 49 3.15 -1.18 -35.09
C PRO A 49 4.39 -0.26 -34.98
N GLY A 50 5.59 -0.84 -35.02
CA GLY A 50 6.84 -0.11 -35.24
C GLY A 50 7.92 -0.15 -34.14
N ALA A 51 7.63 -0.61 -32.91
CA ALA A 51 8.68 -0.83 -31.91
C ALA A 51 9.05 -2.31 -31.84
N PRO A 52 10.35 -2.67 -31.74
CA PRO A 52 10.71 -4.07 -31.50
C PRO A 52 10.10 -4.55 -30.20
N PRO A 53 9.62 -5.80 -30.11
CA PRO A 53 9.02 -6.33 -28.92
C PRO A 53 10.04 -6.34 -27.78
N VAL A 54 9.79 -5.55 -26.72
CA VAL A 54 10.60 -5.59 -25.51
C VAL A 54 10.23 -6.84 -24.75
N LYS A 55 11.20 -7.69 -24.46
CA LYS A 55 10.98 -8.91 -23.69
C LYS A 55 10.52 -8.53 -22.26
N ALA A 56 9.34 -9.00 -21.87
CA ALA A 56 8.79 -8.72 -20.54
C ALA A 56 9.77 -9.18 -19.44
N GLY A 57 9.97 -8.31 -18.43
CA GLY A 57 10.87 -8.57 -17.31
C GLY A 57 12.37 -8.49 -17.61
N SER A 58 12.75 -8.01 -18.79
CA SER A 58 14.18 -7.91 -19.19
C SER A 58 14.90 -6.68 -18.66
N GLN A 59 14.15 -5.65 -18.21
CA GLN A 59 14.73 -4.39 -17.74
C GLN A 59 14.44 -4.17 -16.27
N THR A 60 15.46 -3.75 -15.52
CA THR A 60 15.35 -3.30 -14.13
C THR A 60 15.73 -1.82 -14.07
N PHE A 61 14.75 -0.96 -13.80
CA PHE A 61 14.98 0.48 -13.58
C PHE A 61 15.07 0.80 -12.07
N ASN A 62 14.51 -0.05 -11.23
CA ASN A 62 14.49 0.16 -9.79
C ASN A 62 15.77 -0.38 -9.15
N THR A 63 16.71 0.51 -8.87
CA THR A 63 18.02 0.18 -8.27
C THR A 63 17.89 -0.38 -6.84
N VAL A 64 16.80 -0.10 -6.14
CA VAL A 64 16.51 -0.70 -4.82
C VAL A 64 16.41 -2.22 -4.94
N ILE A 65 15.76 -2.73 -5.99
CA ILE A 65 15.65 -4.18 -6.25
C ILE A 65 17.05 -4.81 -6.42
N THR A 66 17.91 -4.17 -7.20
CA THR A 66 19.28 -4.67 -7.43
C THR A 66 20.06 -4.74 -6.12
N LYS A 67 20.04 -3.66 -5.33
CA LYS A 67 20.73 -3.59 -4.05
C LYS A 67 20.18 -4.59 -3.03
N LEU A 68 18.86 -4.81 -2.99
CA LEU A 68 18.24 -5.83 -2.13
C LEU A 68 18.69 -7.25 -2.52
N LYS A 69 18.80 -7.56 -3.81
CA LYS A 69 19.33 -8.84 -4.31
C LYS A 69 20.80 -9.04 -3.94
N GLU A 70 21.58 -7.98 -3.90
CA GLU A 70 22.99 -8.00 -3.47
C GLU A 70 23.17 -8.11 -1.94
N GLY A 71 22.09 -8.20 -1.19
CA GLY A 71 22.14 -8.30 0.28
C GLY A 71 22.36 -6.95 0.99
N LYS A 72 22.32 -5.83 0.27
CA LYS A 72 22.57 -4.50 0.84
C LYS A 72 21.39 -3.98 1.66
N GLN A 73 21.69 -3.15 2.65
CA GLN A 73 20.72 -2.34 3.36
C GLN A 73 20.35 -1.12 2.51
N ILE A 74 19.08 -0.73 2.58
CA ILE A 74 18.46 0.34 1.80
C ILE A 74 17.99 1.45 2.74
N PHE A 75 18.29 2.70 2.41
CA PHE A 75 17.96 3.86 3.24
C PHE A 75 17.18 4.90 2.44
N SER A 76 16.38 5.72 3.15
CA SER A 76 15.59 6.77 2.54
C SER A 76 15.69 8.10 3.28
N ASN A 77 15.24 9.15 2.61
CA ASN A 77 14.75 10.38 3.22
C ASN A 77 13.26 10.52 2.95
N THR A 78 12.54 11.22 3.83
CA THR A 78 11.10 11.50 3.68
C THR A 78 10.88 12.96 3.34
N ILE A 79 10.02 13.25 2.35
CA ILE A 79 9.57 14.60 2.00
C ILE A 79 8.07 14.73 2.22
N ILE A 80 7.67 15.87 2.80
CA ILE A 80 6.27 16.16 3.19
C ILE A 80 5.73 17.45 2.55
N GLY A 81 6.55 18.15 1.77
CA GLY A 81 6.21 19.43 1.14
C GLY A 81 6.56 19.46 -0.34
N PRO A 82 6.07 20.48 -1.08
CA PRO A 82 6.17 20.55 -2.54
C PRO A 82 7.48 21.13 -3.07
N ASP A 83 8.46 21.43 -2.22
CA ASP A 83 9.72 22.07 -2.62
C ASP A 83 10.62 21.09 -3.40
N LEU A 84 10.87 21.42 -4.66
CA LEU A 84 11.65 20.57 -5.57
C LEU A 84 13.15 20.56 -5.25
N GLU A 85 13.69 21.63 -4.67
CA GLU A 85 15.10 21.67 -4.26
C GLU A 85 15.31 20.80 -3.01
N VAL A 86 14.33 20.79 -2.08
CA VAL A 86 14.32 19.87 -0.95
C VAL A 86 14.25 18.43 -1.45
N ALA A 87 13.38 18.14 -2.42
CA ALA A 87 13.25 16.81 -3.00
C ALA A 87 14.56 16.33 -3.66
N LYS A 88 15.24 17.21 -4.38
CA LYS A 88 16.55 16.93 -5.01
C LYS A 88 17.64 16.67 -3.97
N LYS A 89 17.69 17.47 -2.90
CA LYS A 89 18.62 17.27 -1.78
C LYS A 89 18.33 15.99 -1.02
N ALA A 90 17.05 15.61 -0.88
CA ALA A 90 16.66 14.38 -0.20
C ALA A 90 17.21 13.10 -0.86
N CYS A 91 17.68 13.16 -2.11
CA CYS A 91 18.36 12.05 -2.78
C CYS A 91 19.80 11.82 -2.30
N GLN A 92 20.39 12.74 -1.57
CA GLN A 92 21.80 12.64 -1.21
C GLN A 92 22.03 11.56 -0.14
N GLY A 93 22.90 10.59 -0.45
CA GLY A 93 23.30 9.54 0.49
C GLY A 93 22.25 8.46 0.79
N VAL A 94 21.16 8.42 0.02
CA VAL A 94 20.08 7.43 0.18
C VAL A 94 19.78 6.69 -1.13
N ASP A 95 18.99 5.63 -1.04
CA ASP A 95 18.63 4.77 -2.16
C ASP A 95 17.28 5.13 -2.77
N PHE A 96 16.36 5.62 -1.95
CA PHE A 96 15.05 6.06 -2.38
C PHE A 96 14.59 7.27 -1.57
N VAL A 97 13.62 7.98 -2.10
CA VAL A 97 12.94 9.07 -1.41
C VAL A 97 11.48 8.68 -1.18
N TRP A 98 11.06 8.77 0.08
CA TRP A 98 9.70 8.55 0.52
C TRP A 98 8.91 9.85 0.37
N ILE A 99 8.00 9.91 -0.58
CA ILE A 99 7.05 11.02 -0.77
C ILE A 99 5.81 10.71 0.05
N GLU A 100 5.56 11.56 1.03
CA GLU A 100 4.52 11.36 2.03
C GLU A 100 3.21 12.02 1.60
N MET A 101 2.18 11.25 1.31
CA MET A 101 0.87 11.80 0.95
C MET A 101 -0.24 11.49 1.97
N GLN A 102 0.01 10.64 2.95
CA GLN A 102 -0.97 10.35 4.00
C GLN A 102 -1.01 11.47 5.06
N HIS A 103 0.16 11.95 5.51
CA HIS A 103 0.29 12.95 6.57
C HIS A 103 0.83 14.28 6.04
N SER A 104 0.48 14.64 4.81
CA SER A 104 0.86 15.90 4.19
C SER A 104 -0.33 16.54 3.48
N THR A 105 -0.16 17.79 3.06
CA THR A 105 -1.13 18.52 2.24
C THR A 105 -0.77 18.47 0.74
N LEU A 106 0.14 17.59 0.34
CA LEU A 106 0.57 17.44 -1.05
C LEU A 106 -0.61 17.04 -1.94
N THR A 107 -0.74 17.76 -3.05
CA THR A 107 -1.65 17.39 -4.13
C THR A 107 -1.00 16.38 -5.07
N TRP A 108 -1.79 15.65 -5.86
CA TRP A 108 -1.27 14.73 -6.88
C TRP A 108 -0.43 15.44 -7.95
N ARG A 109 -0.70 16.71 -8.24
CA ARG A 109 0.12 17.51 -9.17
C ARG A 109 1.51 17.79 -8.61
N GLU A 110 1.60 18.17 -7.36
CA GLU A 110 2.88 18.38 -6.68
C GLU A 110 3.65 17.07 -6.54
N SER A 111 2.96 15.99 -6.12
CA SER A 111 3.56 14.66 -6.02
C SER A 111 4.15 14.19 -7.36
N GLN A 112 3.45 14.43 -8.48
CA GLN A 112 3.95 14.12 -9.82
C GLN A 112 5.26 14.87 -10.15
N GLN A 113 5.37 16.14 -9.75
CA GLN A 113 6.59 16.93 -9.92
C GLN A 113 7.71 16.43 -9.02
N LEU A 114 7.41 16.10 -7.77
CA LEU A 114 8.38 15.52 -6.83
C LEU A 114 8.92 14.18 -7.33
N ILE A 115 8.05 13.28 -7.79
CA ILE A 115 8.43 11.98 -8.38
C ILE A 115 9.40 12.19 -9.54
N LYS A 116 9.08 13.12 -10.45
CA LYS A 116 9.97 13.47 -11.57
C LYS A 116 11.32 13.96 -11.08
N THR A 117 11.34 14.91 -10.16
CA THR A 117 12.57 15.52 -9.63
C THR A 117 13.45 14.47 -8.93
N VAL A 118 12.84 13.58 -8.12
CA VAL A 118 13.55 12.50 -7.44
C VAL A 118 14.16 11.52 -8.45
N ALA A 119 13.39 11.11 -9.46
CA ALA A 119 13.87 10.20 -10.51
C ALA A 119 15.02 10.83 -11.32
N GLU A 120 14.90 12.10 -11.71
CA GLU A 120 15.95 12.85 -12.43
C GLU A 120 17.21 13.09 -11.58
N ALA A 121 17.08 13.15 -10.25
CA ALA A 121 18.20 13.20 -9.32
C ALA A 121 18.89 11.84 -9.10
N GLY A 122 18.38 10.76 -9.71
CA GLY A 122 18.98 9.42 -9.65
C GLY A 122 18.53 8.55 -8.47
N CYS A 123 17.50 8.98 -7.71
CA CYS A 123 16.88 8.20 -6.66
C CYS A 123 15.62 7.49 -7.16
N ILE A 124 15.19 6.50 -6.39
CA ILE A 124 13.91 5.82 -6.64
C ILE A 124 12.79 6.50 -5.85
N PRO A 125 11.73 7.04 -6.51
CA PRO A 125 10.59 7.61 -5.82
C PRO A 125 9.67 6.51 -5.28
N PHE A 126 9.46 6.50 -3.96
CA PHE A 126 8.43 5.73 -3.27
C PHE A 126 7.36 6.69 -2.80
N VAL A 127 6.08 6.33 -2.93
CA VAL A 127 4.96 7.17 -2.48
C VAL A 127 4.17 6.42 -1.42
N ARG A 128 4.04 7.01 -0.23
CA ARG A 128 3.02 6.57 0.72
C ARG A 128 1.68 7.20 0.31
N VAL A 129 0.82 6.36 -0.25
CA VAL A 129 -0.52 6.78 -0.66
C VAL A 129 -1.41 7.02 0.57
N PRO A 130 -2.44 7.88 0.47
CA PRO A 130 -3.35 8.12 1.59
C PRO A 130 -4.08 6.87 2.06
N THR A 131 -4.46 5.99 1.13
CA THR A 131 -5.22 4.76 1.41
C THR A 131 -4.89 3.66 0.40
N ALA A 132 -5.32 2.43 0.67
CA ALA A 132 -5.19 1.27 -0.22
C ALA A 132 -6.17 1.30 -1.42
N ASN A 133 -6.72 2.44 -1.81
CA ASN A 133 -7.68 2.50 -2.90
C ASN A 133 -7.01 2.54 -4.29
N GLU A 134 -7.75 2.06 -5.29
CA GLU A 134 -7.28 1.98 -6.67
C GLU A 134 -6.84 3.34 -7.23
N SER A 135 -7.61 4.40 -6.97
CA SER A 135 -7.36 5.74 -7.51
C SER A 135 -6.02 6.31 -7.06
N ASP A 136 -5.67 6.15 -5.78
CA ASP A 136 -4.42 6.69 -5.23
C ASP A 136 -3.21 5.90 -5.73
N ILE A 137 -3.32 4.57 -5.73
CA ILE A 137 -2.26 3.68 -6.24
C ILE A 137 -2.05 3.90 -7.74
N GLN A 138 -3.13 4.04 -8.50
CA GLN A 138 -3.07 4.33 -9.94
C GLN A 138 -2.35 5.65 -10.21
N LYS A 139 -2.70 6.72 -9.51
CA LYS A 139 -2.06 8.04 -9.68
C LYS A 139 -0.57 8.01 -9.33
N ALA A 140 -0.20 7.36 -8.24
CA ALA A 140 1.19 7.23 -7.82
C ALA A 140 2.02 6.48 -8.87
N THR A 141 1.52 5.34 -9.34
CA THR A 141 2.21 4.52 -10.35
C THR A 141 2.25 5.19 -11.72
N ASP A 142 1.20 5.91 -12.13
CA ASP A 142 1.15 6.66 -13.40
C ASP A 142 2.07 7.88 -13.38
N ALA A 143 2.23 8.51 -12.23
CA ALA A 143 3.23 9.56 -12.03
C ALA A 143 4.68 9.03 -12.08
N GLY A 144 4.89 7.71 -11.94
CA GLY A 144 6.20 7.08 -12.08
C GLY A 144 6.85 6.62 -10.79
N ALA A 145 6.10 6.53 -9.69
CA ALA A 145 6.59 5.89 -8.48
C ALA A 145 6.96 4.41 -8.74
N LEU A 146 8.09 3.98 -8.22
CA LEU A 146 8.55 2.58 -8.28
C LEU A 146 8.48 1.88 -6.91
N GLY A 147 7.94 2.54 -5.90
CA GLY A 147 7.53 1.96 -4.63
C GLY A 147 6.19 2.54 -4.23
N ILE A 148 5.26 1.67 -3.87
CA ILE A 148 3.94 2.04 -3.35
C ILE A 148 3.88 1.58 -1.91
N ILE A 149 3.65 2.53 -1.01
CA ILE A 149 3.62 2.30 0.43
C ILE A 149 2.17 2.44 0.88
N ILE A 150 1.63 1.36 1.41
CA ILE A 150 0.23 1.27 1.84
C ILE A 150 0.18 1.33 3.37
N PRO A 151 -0.43 2.38 3.93
CA PRO A 151 -0.57 2.50 5.38
C PRO A 151 -1.65 1.59 5.95
N MET A 152 -1.59 1.31 7.24
CA MET A 152 -2.65 0.73 8.07
C MET A 152 -3.23 -0.61 7.57
N VAL A 153 -2.42 -1.45 6.91
CA VAL A 153 -2.90 -2.73 6.38
C VAL A 153 -3.20 -3.69 7.54
N ASP A 154 -4.47 -4.05 7.66
CA ASP A 154 -4.97 -4.93 8.70
C ASP A 154 -6.01 -5.96 8.21
N SER A 155 -6.06 -6.17 6.90
CA SER A 155 -6.84 -7.24 6.26
C SER A 155 -6.13 -7.83 5.05
N VAL A 156 -6.39 -9.10 4.77
CA VAL A 156 -5.91 -9.80 3.57
C VAL A 156 -6.43 -9.13 2.30
N GLU A 157 -7.64 -8.60 2.33
CA GLU A 157 -8.26 -7.90 1.19
C GLU A 157 -7.51 -6.61 0.86
N GLU A 158 -7.18 -5.79 1.83
CA GLU A 158 -6.38 -4.56 1.61
C GLU A 158 -5.00 -4.87 1.04
N ALA A 159 -4.32 -5.89 1.58
CA ALA A 159 -3.04 -6.34 1.07
C ALA A 159 -3.15 -6.85 -0.38
N ARG A 160 -4.21 -7.60 -0.71
CA ARG A 160 -4.49 -8.07 -2.06
C ARG A 160 -4.76 -6.91 -3.01
N ASN A 161 -5.55 -5.93 -2.59
CA ASN A 161 -5.85 -4.72 -3.35
C ASN A 161 -4.59 -3.89 -3.59
N ALA A 162 -3.71 -3.74 -2.60
CA ALA A 162 -2.43 -3.07 -2.76
C ALA A 162 -1.60 -3.65 -3.90
N VAL A 163 -1.50 -4.96 -3.97
CA VAL A 163 -0.79 -5.66 -5.05
C VAL A 163 -1.52 -5.50 -6.39
N MET A 164 -2.82 -5.77 -6.42
CA MET A 164 -3.61 -5.76 -7.66
C MET A 164 -3.62 -4.39 -8.32
N PHE A 165 -3.80 -3.32 -7.56
CA PHE A 165 -3.84 -1.96 -8.11
C PHE A 165 -2.46 -1.41 -8.50
N SER A 166 -1.39 -1.99 -7.96
CA SER A 166 -0.01 -1.64 -8.32
C SER A 166 0.50 -2.32 -9.59
N LYS A 167 -0.11 -3.41 -10.03
CA LYS A 167 0.39 -4.27 -11.10
C LYS A 167 -0.53 -4.26 -12.32
N TYR A 168 0.06 -4.29 -13.52
CA TYR A 168 -0.69 -4.51 -14.76
C TYR A 168 -1.14 -5.96 -14.89
N PRO A 169 -2.27 -6.22 -15.59
CA PRO A 169 -2.75 -7.58 -15.88
C PRO A 169 -1.94 -8.30 -16.95
N ILE A 170 -0.73 -7.84 -17.25
CA ILE A 170 0.18 -8.36 -18.25
C ILE A 170 1.38 -9.05 -17.60
N GLY A 171 2.04 -9.92 -18.35
CA GLY A 171 3.30 -10.54 -17.92
C GLY A 171 3.13 -11.96 -17.38
N HIS A 172 2.00 -12.32 -16.80
CA HIS A 172 1.77 -13.69 -16.34
C HIS A 172 1.61 -14.67 -17.49
N ARG A 173 1.01 -14.23 -18.61
CA ARG A 173 0.75 -15.06 -19.77
C ARG A 173 2.01 -15.34 -20.58
N ASP A 174 2.86 -14.30 -20.73
CA ASP A 174 4.03 -14.34 -21.62
C ASP A 174 5.34 -14.59 -20.85
N ASN A 175 5.28 -14.54 -19.52
CA ASN A 175 6.41 -14.78 -18.63
C ASN A 175 5.92 -15.47 -17.36
N PRO A 176 6.07 -16.80 -17.22
CA PRO A 176 5.63 -17.54 -16.03
C PRO A 176 6.38 -17.13 -14.76
N ASN A 177 7.51 -16.42 -14.88
CA ASN A 177 8.25 -15.84 -13.76
C ASN A 177 7.86 -14.38 -13.49
N ALA A 178 6.89 -13.82 -14.20
CA ALA A 178 6.39 -12.48 -13.93
C ALA A 178 5.67 -12.45 -12.58
N ARG A 179 5.74 -11.28 -11.97
CA ARG A 179 5.01 -11.03 -10.73
C ARG A 179 3.50 -11.10 -10.94
N PRO A 180 2.71 -11.26 -9.86
CA PRO A 180 1.28 -11.54 -9.93
C PRO A 180 0.50 -10.62 -10.85
N TRP A 181 -0.59 -11.16 -11.35
CA TRP A 181 -1.61 -10.43 -12.07
C TRP A 181 -2.09 -9.23 -11.28
N GLY A 182 -2.27 -8.10 -12.00
CA GLY A 182 -2.81 -6.87 -11.46
C GLY A 182 -4.11 -6.45 -12.13
N HIS A 183 -4.63 -5.35 -11.64
CA HIS A 183 -5.83 -4.69 -12.15
C HIS A 183 -5.53 -3.25 -12.60
N ARG A 184 -4.28 -2.81 -12.55
CA ARG A 184 -3.87 -1.48 -12.95
C ARG A 184 -4.25 -1.21 -14.41
N SER A 185 -4.99 -0.14 -14.66
CA SER A 185 -5.35 0.29 -16.01
C SER A 185 -4.18 1.00 -16.70
N SER A 186 -4.21 1.06 -18.03
CA SER A 186 -3.20 1.74 -18.84
C SER A 186 -3.77 3.04 -19.40
N GLY A 187 -3.05 4.16 -19.20
CA GLY A 187 -3.44 5.49 -19.67
C GLY A 187 -2.24 6.31 -20.12
N GLN A 188 -2.48 7.57 -20.42
CA GLN A 188 -1.39 8.54 -20.64
C GLN A 188 -0.80 8.92 -19.29
N MET A 189 0.49 8.64 -19.09
CA MET A 189 1.14 8.75 -17.81
C MET A 189 2.58 9.26 -17.96
N GLN A 190 3.13 9.79 -16.87
CA GLN A 190 4.53 10.27 -16.83
C GLN A 190 5.53 9.11 -16.76
N ALA A 191 5.17 8.00 -16.16
CA ALA A 191 6.07 6.88 -15.91
C ALA A 191 6.90 6.41 -17.13
N PRO A 192 6.35 6.23 -18.34
CA PRO A 192 7.15 5.87 -19.51
C PRO A 192 8.16 6.93 -19.92
N SER A 193 7.92 8.22 -19.65
CA SER A 193 8.89 9.28 -19.94
C SER A 193 10.07 9.28 -18.98
N LEU A 194 9.88 8.77 -17.77
CA LEU A 194 10.94 8.63 -16.76
C LEU A 194 11.74 7.34 -16.93
N TRP A 195 11.05 6.23 -17.19
CA TRP A 195 11.63 4.89 -17.14
C TRP A 195 11.84 4.25 -18.54
N GLY A 196 11.49 4.98 -19.58
CA GLY A 196 11.69 4.58 -20.96
C GLY A 196 10.55 3.75 -21.58
N PRO A 197 10.67 3.47 -22.90
CA PRO A 197 9.58 2.86 -23.69
C PRO A 197 9.22 1.44 -23.27
N GLY A 198 10.12 0.74 -22.56
CA GLY A 198 9.86 -0.60 -22.01
C GLY A 198 9.13 -0.61 -20.69
N TYR A 199 8.70 0.55 -20.15
CA TYR A 199 8.09 0.63 -18.83
C TYR A 199 6.89 -0.31 -18.66
N ALA A 200 5.91 -0.26 -19.55
CA ALA A 200 4.66 -0.99 -19.40
C ALA A 200 4.86 -2.52 -19.24
N VAL A 201 5.76 -3.11 -20.02
CA VAL A 201 6.02 -4.56 -19.98
C VAL A 201 6.97 -4.98 -18.85
N ASN A 202 7.65 -4.03 -18.23
CA ASN A 202 8.59 -4.28 -17.13
C ASN A 202 8.10 -3.74 -15.78
N ALA A 203 7.02 -2.95 -15.74
CA ALA A 203 6.53 -2.28 -14.54
C ALA A 203 6.25 -3.26 -13.38
N ASN A 204 5.62 -4.40 -13.67
CA ASN A 204 5.29 -5.39 -12.64
C ASN A 204 6.52 -5.92 -11.88
N ASN A 205 7.68 -5.95 -12.51
CA ASN A 205 8.94 -6.37 -11.89
C ASN A 205 9.74 -5.21 -11.28
N ASN A 206 9.29 -3.97 -11.47
CA ASN A 206 10.00 -2.77 -11.00
C ASN A 206 9.22 -1.95 -9.95
N VAL A 207 7.91 -2.06 -9.90
CA VAL A 207 7.09 -1.44 -8.86
C VAL A 207 7.07 -2.34 -7.63
N LEU A 208 7.66 -1.88 -6.53
CA LEU A 208 7.65 -2.58 -5.24
C LEU A 208 6.40 -2.20 -4.46
N VAL A 209 5.77 -3.20 -3.83
CA VAL A 209 4.62 -3.00 -2.93
C VAL A 209 5.10 -3.18 -1.50
N MET A 210 5.01 -2.12 -0.72
CA MET A 210 5.30 -2.09 0.71
C MET A 210 4.00 -1.91 1.48
N ILE A 211 3.77 -2.75 2.47
CA ILE A 211 2.67 -2.60 3.42
C ILE A 211 3.20 -2.22 4.80
N LEU A 212 2.45 -1.38 5.51
CA LEU A 212 2.77 -0.99 6.87
C LEU A 212 1.91 -1.79 7.86
N ILE A 213 2.57 -2.47 8.78
CA ILE A 213 1.92 -3.09 9.95
C ILE A 213 2.05 -2.12 11.11
N GLU A 214 0.91 -1.55 11.50
CA GLU A 214 0.83 -0.38 12.39
C GLU A 214 -0.06 -0.62 13.61
N ASN A 215 -0.79 -1.75 13.67
CA ASN A 215 -1.75 -2.02 14.73
C ASN A 215 -1.81 -3.52 15.10
N PRO A 216 -2.39 -3.86 16.26
CA PRO A 216 -2.49 -5.26 16.71
C PRO A 216 -3.27 -6.19 15.78
N LYS A 217 -4.24 -5.66 15.01
CA LYS A 217 -5.02 -6.47 14.07
C LYS A 217 -4.13 -6.93 12.91
N GLY A 218 -3.33 -6.01 12.32
CA GLY A 218 -2.34 -6.35 11.30
C GLY A 218 -1.31 -7.36 11.79
N VAL A 219 -0.85 -7.22 13.05
CA VAL A 219 0.03 -8.22 13.67
C VAL A 219 -0.63 -9.61 13.75
N GLY A 220 -1.92 -9.65 14.11
CA GLY A 220 -2.63 -10.92 14.28
C GLY A 220 -2.83 -11.72 13.00
N ILE A 221 -2.77 -11.06 11.84
CA ILE A 221 -3.04 -11.69 10.53
C ILE A 221 -1.81 -11.79 9.62
N ILE A 222 -0.64 -11.32 10.07
CA ILE A 222 0.52 -11.14 9.17
C ILE A 222 0.96 -12.45 8.49
N ASP A 223 0.90 -13.57 9.18
CA ASP A 223 1.32 -14.86 8.62
C ASP A 223 0.33 -15.33 7.54
N ASP A 224 -0.98 -15.30 7.82
CA ASP A 224 -2.04 -15.63 6.86
C ASP A 224 -2.01 -14.68 5.66
N LEU A 225 -1.80 -13.39 5.92
CA LEU A 225 -1.72 -12.36 4.89
C LEU A 225 -0.58 -12.66 3.91
N LEU A 226 0.61 -13.01 4.40
CA LEU A 226 1.77 -13.31 3.56
C LEU A 226 1.67 -14.68 2.87
N GLU A 227 0.93 -15.63 3.46
CA GLU A 227 0.65 -16.91 2.82
C GLU A 227 -0.34 -16.75 1.65
N GLU A 228 -1.40 -15.96 1.82
CA GLU A 228 -2.46 -15.80 0.83
C GLU A 228 -2.13 -14.78 -0.27
N VAL A 229 -1.35 -13.74 0.03
CA VAL A 229 -1.13 -12.62 -0.89
C VAL A 229 0.28 -12.61 -1.44
N GLN A 230 0.40 -13.09 -2.67
CA GLN A 230 1.65 -12.97 -3.42
C GLN A 230 1.86 -11.56 -3.96
N GLY A 231 3.12 -11.11 -4.02
CA GLY A 231 3.49 -9.82 -4.62
C GLY A 231 3.66 -8.68 -3.63
N ILE A 232 3.52 -8.93 -2.33
CA ILE A 232 4.02 -8.04 -1.30
C ILE A 232 5.55 -8.18 -1.31
N ASP A 233 6.23 -7.08 -1.53
CA ASP A 233 7.69 -7.05 -1.63
C ASP A 233 8.36 -6.71 -0.31
N ILE A 234 7.71 -5.85 0.48
CA ILE A 234 8.25 -5.27 1.70
C ILE A 234 7.14 -5.19 2.75
N VAL A 235 7.45 -5.59 3.96
CA VAL A 235 6.62 -5.33 5.15
C VAL A 235 7.41 -4.42 6.08
N MET A 236 6.81 -3.30 6.47
CA MET A 236 7.41 -2.37 7.42
C MET A 236 6.65 -2.38 8.74
N VAL A 237 7.39 -2.49 9.84
CA VAL A 237 6.88 -2.14 11.17
C VAL A 237 7.00 -0.61 11.31
N ALA A 238 5.86 0.09 11.26
CA ALA A 238 5.81 1.53 11.41
C ALA A 238 5.81 1.89 12.91
N SER A 239 6.99 2.01 13.49
CA SER A 239 7.25 1.93 14.92
C SER A 239 6.42 2.85 15.80
N ASN A 240 6.09 4.07 15.34
CA ASN A 240 5.31 5.03 16.12
C ASN A 240 3.85 4.59 16.26
N ASP A 241 3.17 4.34 15.13
CA ASP A 241 1.78 3.90 15.13
C ASP A 241 1.63 2.50 15.70
N PHE A 242 2.59 1.62 15.44
CA PHE A 242 2.67 0.29 16.03
C PHE A 242 2.66 0.31 17.56
N GLY A 243 3.40 1.26 18.16
CA GLY A 243 3.39 1.48 19.61
C GLY A 243 2.10 2.17 20.07
N MET A 244 1.67 3.23 19.37
CA MET A 244 0.48 3.99 19.72
C MET A 244 -0.78 3.10 19.77
N HIS A 245 -1.02 2.31 18.72
CA HIS A 245 -2.16 1.41 18.65
C HIS A 245 -2.04 0.20 19.58
N GLY A 246 -0.82 -0.19 19.95
CA GLY A 246 -0.57 -1.25 20.92
C GLY A 246 -0.64 -0.79 22.38
N GLY A 247 -0.64 0.52 22.62
CA GLY A 247 -0.60 1.10 23.96
C GLY A 247 0.75 0.95 24.66
N ASP A 248 1.83 0.84 23.88
CA ASP A 248 3.21 0.65 24.36
C ASP A 248 4.21 1.31 23.40
N ARG A 249 5.49 1.13 23.62
CA ARG A 249 6.58 1.72 22.82
C ARG A 249 7.72 0.75 22.64
N ASP A 250 8.58 1.08 21.69
CA ASP A 250 9.80 0.33 21.43
C ASP A 250 10.64 0.16 22.70
N GLY A 251 11.00 -1.08 22.99
CA GLY A 251 11.69 -1.50 24.23
C GLY A 251 10.78 -2.14 25.26
N ASP A 252 9.47 -1.89 25.25
CA ASP A 252 8.53 -2.56 26.15
C ASP A 252 8.36 -4.05 25.75
N ALA A 253 8.13 -4.91 26.74
CA ALA A 253 8.03 -6.35 26.51
C ALA A 253 6.90 -6.73 25.54
N SER A 254 5.74 -6.07 25.64
CA SER A 254 4.58 -6.26 24.77
C SER A 254 4.85 -5.81 23.33
N TYR A 255 5.50 -4.65 23.17
CA TYR A 255 5.95 -4.15 21.87
C TYR A 255 6.91 -5.14 21.21
N ASN A 256 7.96 -5.53 21.93
CA ASN A 256 8.99 -6.45 21.42
C ASN A 256 8.42 -7.82 21.07
N ALA A 257 7.42 -8.31 21.82
CA ALA A 257 6.74 -9.57 21.49
C ALA A 257 5.96 -9.47 20.17
N ARG A 258 5.23 -8.39 19.95
CA ARG A 258 4.49 -8.16 18.68
C ARG A 258 5.44 -7.93 17.50
N GLU A 259 6.49 -7.12 17.68
CA GLU A 259 7.52 -6.90 16.66
C GLU A 259 8.16 -8.23 16.25
N LYS A 260 8.49 -9.07 17.22
CA LYS A 260 9.05 -10.40 16.98
C LYS A 260 8.13 -11.27 16.12
N LEU A 261 6.82 -11.28 16.39
CA LEU A 261 5.84 -12.01 15.59
C LEU A 261 5.86 -11.55 14.12
N VAL A 262 5.82 -10.23 13.90
CA VAL A 262 5.88 -9.67 12.53
C VAL A 262 7.20 -10.04 11.87
N ARG A 263 8.31 -9.84 12.55
CA ARG A 263 9.64 -10.12 12.01
C ARG A 263 9.82 -11.60 11.64
N GLU A 264 9.41 -12.50 12.50
CA GLU A 264 9.54 -13.95 12.26
C GLU A 264 8.66 -14.40 11.08
N SER A 265 7.42 -13.90 10.98
CA SER A 265 6.55 -14.19 9.86
C SER A 265 7.11 -13.62 8.54
N VAL A 266 7.54 -12.37 8.52
CA VAL A 266 8.10 -11.74 7.31
C VAL A 266 9.34 -12.50 6.82
N LEU A 267 10.24 -12.87 7.71
CA LEU A 267 11.44 -13.63 7.36
C LEU A 267 11.12 -15.06 6.91
N LYS A 268 10.14 -15.73 7.52
CA LYS A 268 9.64 -17.06 7.11
C LYS A 268 9.16 -17.05 5.66
N HIS A 269 8.47 -16.01 5.24
CA HIS A 269 7.94 -15.86 3.87
C HIS A 269 8.96 -15.26 2.89
N GLY A 270 10.18 -14.94 3.32
CA GLY A 270 11.24 -14.40 2.45
C GLY A 270 10.96 -12.98 1.93
N VAL A 271 10.07 -12.25 2.59
CA VAL A 271 9.72 -10.85 2.27
C VAL A 271 10.74 -9.91 2.92
N VAL A 272 10.98 -8.74 2.34
CA VAL A 272 11.90 -7.76 2.90
C VAL A 272 11.27 -7.10 4.14
N LEU A 273 12.00 -7.16 5.25
CA LEU A 273 11.58 -6.51 6.49
C LEU A 273 12.13 -5.08 6.54
N ALA A 274 11.26 -4.12 6.86
CA ALA A 274 11.57 -2.70 6.95
C ALA A 274 11.18 -2.10 8.30
N GLY A 275 11.85 -1.01 8.67
CA GLY A 275 11.60 -0.27 9.90
C GLY A 275 12.27 1.11 9.88
N PRO A 276 12.28 1.85 11.00
CA PRO A 276 13.01 3.11 11.11
C PRO A 276 14.52 2.88 11.01
N SER A 277 15.28 3.88 10.56
CA SER A 277 16.74 3.76 10.39
C SER A 277 17.48 3.51 11.70
N SER A 278 16.90 3.87 12.85
CA SER A 278 17.41 3.50 14.17
C SER A 278 17.50 1.99 14.40
N TRP A 279 16.80 1.18 13.61
CA TRP A 279 16.82 -0.28 13.69
C TRP A 279 17.80 -0.94 12.71
N LYS A 280 18.69 -0.17 12.09
CA LYS A 280 19.64 -0.68 11.07
C LYS A 280 20.51 -1.86 11.54
N ASP A 281 20.74 -1.96 12.84
CA ASP A 281 21.51 -3.04 13.44
C ASP A 281 20.66 -4.19 14.02
N ARG A 282 19.32 -4.10 13.90
CA ARG A 282 18.42 -5.19 14.31
C ARG A 282 18.45 -6.34 13.28
N PRO A 283 18.48 -7.59 13.75
CA PRO A 283 18.51 -8.75 12.85
C PRO A 283 17.30 -8.81 11.92
N GLY A 284 17.57 -9.07 10.63
CA GLY A 284 16.55 -9.27 9.61
C GLY A 284 16.06 -7.99 8.90
N TYR A 285 16.27 -6.82 9.48
CA TYR A 285 15.88 -5.55 8.87
C TYR A 285 16.83 -5.16 7.75
N ARG A 286 16.26 -4.76 6.59
CA ARG A 286 17.06 -4.47 5.40
C ARG A 286 16.66 -3.19 4.68
N LEU A 287 15.48 -2.65 4.90
CA LEU A 287 15.02 -1.39 4.31
C LEU A 287 14.57 -0.44 5.42
N PHE A 288 14.94 0.83 5.30
CA PHE A 288 14.81 1.77 6.41
C PHE A 288 14.21 3.11 5.98
N GLN A 289 13.23 3.56 6.76
CA GLN A 289 12.77 4.93 6.73
C GLN A 289 13.73 5.78 7.55
N GLY A 290 14.36 6.71 6.89
CA GLY A 290 15.41 7.57 7.44
C GLY A 290 16.80 7.25 6.85
N PRO A 291 17.73 8.19 6.98
CA PRO A 291 19.09 8.06 6.48
C PRO A 291 19.91 7.09 7.34
N ARG A 292 20.99 6.56 6.76
CA ARG A 292 21.94 5.71 7.50
C ARG A 292 22.56 6.45 8.67
N ASP A 293 23.00 7.68 8.40
CA ASP A 293 23.57 8.61 9.38
C ASP A 293 23.04 10.01 9.12
N ALA A 294 22.65 10.73 10.17
CA ALA A 294 22.11 12.08 10.05
C ALA A 294 23.07 13.07 9.37
N THR A 295 24.36 12.77 9.38
CA THR A 295 25.43 13.59 8.77
C THR A 295 25.58 13.40 7.26
N THR A 296 25.02 12.33 6.67
CA THR A 296 25.21 11.97 5.25
C THR A 296 24.22 12.61 4.30
N THR A 297 23.17 13.25 4.80
CA THR A 297 22.03 13.58 3.93
C THR A 297 21.98 15.03 3.48
N GLY A 298 22.70 15.95 4.11
CA GLY A 298 22.51 17.38 3.82
C GLY A 298 21.04 17.84 3.89
N TYR A 299 20.15 16.96 4.36
CA TYR A 299 18.73 17.17 4.56
C TYR A 299 18.49 17.55 6.00
N GLU A 300 18.14 18.80 6.24
CA GLU A 300 17.61 19.22 7.51
C GLU A 300 16.11 18.94 7.54
N PRO A 301 15.62 18.08 8.45
CA PRO A 301 14.18 17.89 8.58
C PRO A 301 13.53 19.24 8.92
N THR A 302 12.44 19.56 8.24
CA THR A 302 11.66 20.77 8.54
C THR A 302 11.36 20.82 10.04
N PRO A 303 11.71 21.91 10.74
CA PRO A 303 11.41 22.03 12.15
C PRO A 303 9.92 21.81 12.38
N ALA A 304 9.56 21.06 13.42
CA ALA A 304 8.18 20.94 13.83
C ALA A 304 7.61 22.35 14.10
N PRO A 305 6.36 22.65 13.70
CA PRO A 305 5.75 23.94 13.98
C PRO A 305 5.79 24.21 15.49
N PRO A 306 6.01 25.46 15.91
CA PRO A 306 6.03 25.81 17.34
C PRO A 306 4.70 25.41 17.98
N LYS A 307 4.80 24.81 19.17
CA LYS A 307 3.63 24.38 19.96
C LYS A 307 2.80 25.57 20.40
#